data_aa1609762c99debd26fb9ef10a9c5eaf
#
_entry.id   aa1609762c99debd26fb9ef10a9c5eaf
#
_cell.length_a   1.000
_cell.length_b   1.000
_cell.length_c   1.000
_cell.angle_alpha   90.00
_cell.angle_beta   90.00
_cell.angle_gamma   90.00
#
_symmetry.space_group_name_H-M   'P 1'
#
loop_
_entity.id
_entity.type
_entity.pdbx_description
1 polymer ?
#
loop_
_entity_poly.entity_id
_entity_poly.type
_entity_poly.pdbx_seq_one_letter_code
_entity_poly.pdbx_strand_id
1 'polypeptide(L)'
;ERILRRQMKLIGCDKNVRVVTEWDMQWYSRFKKMQNKYAYDLVVIDSLDGCNDSNPYEENRREYALPIKKLVRRNGQDFPACSIIIIHHNTKEGKFRGTTAIKNAVDETWNMKKLSMNDAAEMGLTANSRLVSVEKSREDREGLRMIFTLLPDYTYSISPAPDRTEEVVIDTPNKHTLDILRLMRTETKPWCVKDLVEHDTVGGSHRKRAIIYSLNKLEDQKLIEEVDVPKTKSRGGRPSKFYK
;
A
#
# COMPACT_ATOMS: atom_id res chain seq x y z
N GLU A 1 -17.10 9.08 -20.58
CA GLU A 1 -16.67 8.65 -21.91
C GLU A 1 -15.85 9.73 -22.64
N ARG A 2 -16.31 10.97 -22.78
CA ARG A 2 -15.60 12.07 -23.51
C ARG A 2 -14.19 12.32 -22.99
N ILE A 3 -14.00 12.41 -21.66
CA ILE A 3 -12.70 12.70 -21.03
C ILE A 3 -11.73 11.57 -21.34
N LEU A 4 -12.12 10.33 -21.14
CA LEU A 4 -11.29 9.16 -21.38
C LEU A 4 -10.86 9.04 -22.85
N ARG A 5 -11.79 9.22 -23.78
CA ARG A 5 -11.48 9.23 -25.23
C ARG A 5 -10.48 10.33 -25.61
N ARG A 6 -10.60 11.53 -25.00
CA ARG A 6 -9.63 12.61 -25.21
C ARG A 6 -8.26 12.24 -24.69
N GLN A 7 -8.17 11.64 -23.50
CA GLN A 7 -6.91 11.18 -22.92
C GLN A 7 -6.27 10.10 -23.80
N MET A 8 -7.06 9.10 -24.23
CA MET A 8 -6.58 8.02 -25.12
C MET A 8 -6.02 8.55 -26.43
N LYS A 9 -6.65 9.58 -27.03
CA LYS A 9 -6.12 10.27 -28.21
C LYS A 9 -4.77 10.93 -27.93
N LEU A 10 -4.61 11.60 -26.79
CA LEU A 10 -3.38 12.30 -26.41
C LEU A 10 -2.20 11.32 -26.29
N ILE A 11 -2.43 10.10 -25.80
CA ILE A 11 -1.39 9.05 -25.64
C ILE A 11 -1.32 8.09 -26.84
N GLY A 12 -2.06 8.35 -27.92
CA GLY A 12 -1.99 7.59 -29.17
C GLY A 12 -2.54 6.16 -29.11
N CYS A 13 -3.34 5.81 -28.10
CA CYS A 13 -3.88 4.45 -27.93
C CYS A 13 -5.35 4.28 -28.32
N ASP A 14 -5.99 5.28 -28.91
CA ASP A 14 -7.42 5.30 -29.22
C ASP A 14 -7.88 4.24 -30.26
N LYS A 15 -6.97 3.78 -31.13
CA LYS A 15 -7.29 2.82 -32.19
C LYS A 15 -7.48 1.39 -31.69
N ASN A 16 -6.76 1.02 -30.63
CA ASN A 16 -6.70 -0.36 -30.12
C ASN A 16 -7.45 -0.54 -28.81
N VAL A 17 -8.13 0.48 -28.34
CA VAL A 17 -8.85 0.43 -27.06
C VAL A 17 -10.35 0.57 -27.28
N ARG A 18 -11.09 -0.36 -26.70
CA ARG A 18 -12.55 -0.32 -26.65
C ARG A 18 -13.00 0.03 -25.23
N VAL A 19 -13.80 1.09 -25.12
CA VAL A 19 -14.40 1.51 -23.85
C VAL A 19 -15.83 0.99 -23.77
N VAL A 20 -16.16 0.35 -22.67
CA VAL A 20 -17.51 -0.11 -22.31
C VAL A 20 -17.91 0.62 -21.04
N THR A 21 -18.95 1.44 -21.10
CA THR A 21 -19.39 2.32 -19.99
C THR A 21 -20.47 1.67 -19.11
N GLU A 22 -21.11 0.62 -19.60
CA GLU A 22 -22.12 -0.14 -18.85
C GLU A 22 -21.63 -1.58 -18.70
N TRP A 23 -21.21 -1.93 -17.52
CA TRP A 23 -20.67 -3.24 -17.22
C TRP A 23 -21.05 -3.69 -15.81
N ASP A 24 -21.27 -4.99 -15.66
CA ASP A 24 -21.45 -5.65 -14.38
C ASP A 24 -20.72 -6.99 -14.37
N MET A 25 -20.07 -7.33 -13.26
CA MET A 25 -19.32 -8.58 -13.07
C MET A 25 -20.20 -9.83 -13.17
N GLN A 26 -21.50 -9.71 -12.93
CA GLN A 26 -22.47 -10.80 -13.10
C GLN A 26 -22.72 -11.12 -14.59
N TRP A 27 -22.36 -10.24 -15.50
CA TRP A 27 -22.59 -10.43 -16.95
C TRP A 27 -21.51 -11.31 -17.62
N TYR A 28 -21.15 -12.42 -16.99
CA TYR A 28 -20.16 -13.33 -17.50
C TYR A 28 -20.41 -13.78 -18.95
N SER A 29 -21.66 -14.10 -19.30
CA SER A 29 -22.01 -14.50 -20.67
C SER A 29 -21.78 -13.40 -21.70
N ARG A 30 -21.96 -12.12 -21.32
CA ARG A 30 -21.65 -10.97 -22.17
C ARG A 30 -20.14 -10.81 -22.34
N PHE A 31 -19.38 -10.96 -21.26
CA PHE A 31 -17.91 -10.96 -21.30
C PHE A 31 -17.38 -12.04 -22.25
N LYS A 32 -17.82 -13.28 -22.07
CA LYS A 32 -17.46 -14.43 -22.94
C LYS A 32 -17.75 -14.15 -24.41
N LYS A 33 -18.93 -13.61 -24.75
CA LYS A 33 -19.28 -13.25 -26.13
C LYS A 33 -18.36 -12.17 -26.70
N MET A 34 -18.03 -11.14 -25.89
CA MET A 34 -17.15 -10.07 -26.33
C MET A 34 -15.73 -10.57 -26.53
N GLN A 35 -15.20 -11.36 -25.61
CA GLN A 35 -13.86 -11.91 -25.68
C GLN A 35 -13.70 -12.87 -26.87
N ASN A 36 -14.67 -13.75 -27.11
CA ASN A 36 -14.68 -14.64 -28.27
C ASN A 36 -14.78 -13.88 -29.61
N LYS A 37 -15.39 -12.68 -29.62
CA LYS A 37 -15.52 -11.87 -30.82
C LYS A 37 -14.29 -11.03 -31.12
N TYR A 38 -13.64 -10.49 -30.08
CA TYR A 38 -12.63 -9.45 -30.24
C TYR A 38 -11.24 -9.91 -29.82
N ALA A 39 -11.12 -11.00 -29.04
CA ALA A 39 -9.86 -11.56 -28.53
C ALA A 39 -8.94 -10.49 -27.91
N TYR A 40 -9.44 -9.73 -26.93
CA TYR A 40 -8.63 -8.72 -26.27
C TYR A 40 -7.47 -9.35 -25.51
N ASP A 41 -6.28 -8.80 -25.65
CA ASP A 41 -5.08 -9.20 -24.90
C ASP A 41 -5.12 -8.73 -23.45
N LEU A 42 -5.74 -7.56 -23.22
CA LEU A 42 -5.86 -6.92 -21.91
C LEU A 42 -7.27 -6.40 -21.67
N VAL A 43 -7.80 -6.69 -20.50
CA VAL A 43 -9.07 -6.14 -20.01
C VAL A 43 -8.82 -5.40 -18.70
N VAL A 44 -9.27 -4.15 -18.61
CA VAL A 44 -9.23 -3.35 -17.39
C VAL A 44 -10.63 -3.09 -16.89
N ILE A 45 -10.89 -3.45 -15.62
CA ILE A 45 -12.17 -3.23 -14.92
C ILE A 45 -11.94 -2.12 -13.90
N ASP A 46 -12.50 -0.94 -14.16
CA ASP A 46 -12.34 0.26 -13.31
C ASP A 46 -13.72 0.83 -12.96
N SER A 47 -14.15 0.63 -11.75
CA SER A 47 -13.57 -0.10 -10.61
C SER A 47 -14.41 -1.34 -10.28
N LEU A 48 -13.88 -2.22 -9.42
CA LEU A 48 -14.62 -3.41 -8.96
C LEU A 48 -15.95 -3.03 -8.31
N ASP A 49 -15.94 -1.98 -7.48
CA ASP A 49 -17.13 -1.46 -6.82
C ASP A 49 -18.22 -1.07 -7.84
N GLY A 50 -17.88 -0.18 -8.80
CA GLY A 50 -18.83 0.28 -9.83
C GLY A 50 -19.22 -0.77 -10.87
N CYS A 51 -18.46 -1.87 -10.98
CA CYS A 51 -18.74 -2.97 -11.90
C CYS A 51 -19.33 -4.21 -11.21
N ASN A 52 -19.73 -4.13 -9.95
CA ASN A 52 -20.24 -5.24 -9.17
C ASN A 52 -21.51 -4.85 -8.36
N ASP A 53 -22.21 -3.80 -8.78
CA ASP A 53 -23.37 -3.22 -8.11
C ASP A 53 -24.53 -4.21 -7.98
N SER A 54 -24.72 -5.09 -8.97
CA SER A 54 -25.78 -6.12 -8.93
C SER A 54 -25.41 -7.34 -8.09
N ASN A 55 -24.26 -7.34 -7.41
CA ASN A 55 -23.86 -8.43 -6.53
C ASN A 55 -24.77 -8.46 -5.29
N PRO A 56 -25.46 -9.60 -5.00
CA PRO A 56 -26.36 -9.69 -3.85
C PRO A 56 -25.61 -9.72 -2.50
N TYR A 57 -24.31 -9.85 -2.50
CA TYR A 57 -23.50 -9.96 -1.29
C TYR A 57 -22.75 -8.65 -1.02
N GLU A 58 -22.68 -8.27 0.26
CA GLU A 58 -21.86 -7.17 0.72
C GLU A 58 -20.37 -7.45 0.47
N GLU A 59 -19.59 -6.39 0.25
CA GLU A 59 -18.17 -6.43 -0.10
C GLU A 59 -17.31 -7.20 0.92
N ASN A 60 -17.71 -7.22 2.18
CA ASN A 60 -17.03 -7.96 3.25
C ASN A 60 -17.33 -9.46 3.27
N ARG A 61 -18.29 -9.92 2.47
CA ARG A 61 -18.66 -11.33 2.38
C ARG A 61 -17.76 -12.07 1.39
N ARG A 62 -17.40 -13.30 1.72
CA ARG A 62 -16.57 -14.16 0.84
C ARG A 62 -17.19 -14.35 -0.54
N GLU A 63 -18.50 -14.40 -0.59
CA GLU A 63 -19.30 -14.61 -1.78
C GLU A 63 -19.21 -13.45 -2.78
N TYR A 64 -18.89 -12.24 -2.31
CA TYR A 64 -18.66 -11.08 -3.16
C TYR A 64 -17.58 -11.31 -4.23
N ALA A 65 -16.59 -12.15 -3.94
CA ALA A 65 -15.52 -12.50 -4.88
C ALA A 65 -15.88 -13.60 -5.89
N LEU A 66 -17.08 -14.18 -5.86
CA LEU A 66 -17.47 -15.28 -6.76
C LEU A 66 -17.40 -14.91 -8.26
N PRO A 67 -17.86 -13.73 -8.71
CA PRO A 67 -17.75 -13.34 -10.12
C PRO A 67 -16.28 -13.25 -10.58
N ILE A 68 -15.41 -12.69 -9.74
CA ILE A 68 -13.96 -12.61 -10.00
C ILE A 68 -13.37 -14.01 -10.16
N LYS A 69 -13.64 -14.90 -9.20
CA LYS A 69 -13.18 -16.29 -9.25
C LYS A 69 -13.64 -17.00 -10.51
N LYS A 70 -14.90 -16.79 -10.92
CA LYS A 70 -15.44 -17.36 -12.15
C LYS A 70 -14.69 -16.85 -13.37
N LEU A 71 -14.47 -15.53 -13.45
CA LEU A 71 -13.78 -14.89 -14.55
C LEU A 71 -12.34 -15.42 -14.69
N VAL A 72 -11.58 -15.44 -13.61
CA VAL A 72 -10.18 -15.91 -13.60
C VAL A 72 -10.08 -17.39 -13.94
N ARG A 73 -10.92 -18.25 -13.33
CA ARG A 73 -10.88 -19.70 -13.58
C ARG A 73 -11.24 -20.11 -14.99
N ARG A 74 -12.05 -19.30 -15.67
CA ARG A 74 -12.52 -19.60 -17.04
C ARG A 74 -11.70 -18.91 -18.11
N ASN A 75 -10.74 -18.07 -17.71
CA ASN A 75 -9.79 -17.43 -18.61
C ASN A 75 -8.94 -18.49 -19.32
N GLY A 76 -8.90 -18.45 -20.65
CA GLY A 76 -8.23 -19.46 -21.47
C GLY A 76 -9.00 -20.78 -21.64
N GLN A 77 -10.17 -20.96 -20.97
CA GLN A 77 -11.01 -22.15 -21.12
C GLN A 77 -12.29 -21.86 -21.91
N ASP A 78 -13.07 -20.90 -21.46
CA ASP A 78 -14.36 -20.54 -22.06
C ASP A 78 -14.23 -19.47 -23.16
N PHE A 79 -13.14 -18.77 -23.20
CA PHE A 79 -12.78 -17.70 -24.13
C PHE A 79 -11.25 -17.59 -24.26
N PRO A 80 -10.70 -16.90 -25.30
CA PRO A 80 -9.27 -16.68 -25.44
C PRO A 80 -8.66 -16.06 -24.19
N ALA A 81 -7.50 -16.57 -23.78
CA ALA A 81 -6.77 -16.06 -22.62
C ALA A 81 -6.45 -14.57 -22.77
N CYS A 82 -6.61 -13.81 -21.70
CA CYS A 82 -6.25 -12.39 -21.65
C CYS A 82 -5.72 -12.00 -20.26
N SER A 83 -4.93 -10.95 -20.21
CA SER A 83 -4.58 -10.31 -18.93
C SER A 83 -5.78 -9.51 -18.41
N ILE A 84 -6.09 -9.64 -17.11
CA ILE A 84 -7.22 -8.94 -16.49
C ILE A 84 -6.71 -8.11 -15.32
N ILE A 85 -6.86 -6.79 -15.42
CA ILE A 85 -6.57 -5.86 -14.33
C ILE A 85 -7.89 -5.41 -13.72
N ILE A 86 -8.03 -5.57 -12.40
CA ILE A 86 -9.20 -5.11 -11.65
C ILE A 86 -8.75 -4.02 -10.69
N ILE A 87 -9.26 -2.81 -10.86
CA ILE A 87 -8.99 -1.69 -9.99
C ILE A 87 -9.98 -1.74 -8.82
N HIS A 88 -9.44 -1.68 -7.61
CA HIS A 88 -10.21 -1.71 -6.39
C HIS A 88 -9.71 -0.62 -5.43
N HIS A 89 -10.64 0.13 -4.82
CA HIS A 89 -10.29 1.23 -3.95
C HIS A 89 -9.95 0.75 -2.54
N ASN A 90 -8.91 1.34 -1.97
CA ASN A 90 -8.58 1.16 -0.56
C ASN A 90 -9.52 1.99 0.34
N THR A 91 -9.52 1.69 1.65
CA THR A 91 -10.14 2.54 2.65
C THR A 91 -9.43 3.90 2.71
N LYS A 92 -10.03 4.89 3.40
CA LYS A 92 -9.39 6.20 3.61
C LYS A 92 -8.05 6.12 4.35
N GLU A 93 -7.87 5.08 5.16
CA GLU A 93 -6.62 4.78 5.88
C GLU A 93 -5.58 4.06 4.99
N GLY A 94 -5.88 3.84 3.70
CA GLY A 94 -5.00 3.17 2.75
C GLY A 94 -4.93 1.64 2.93
N LYS A 95 -5.85 1.05 3.71
CA LYS A 95 -5.96 -0.40 3.88
C LYS A 95 -6.81 -1.01 2.77
N PHE A 96 -6.57 -2.27 2.47
CA PHE A 96 -7.42 -3.03 1.55
C PHE A 96 -8.87 -3.04 2.07
N ARG A 97 -9.80 -2.75 1.17
CA ARG A 97 -11.24 -2.73 1.45
C ARG A 97 -11.86 -4.07 1.07
N GLY A 98 -12.81 -4.55 1.86
CA GLY A 98 -13.58 -5.75 1.57
C GLY A 98 -12.92 -7.06 2.01
N THR A 99 -13.46 -8.17 1.52
CA THR A 99 -13.02 -9.52 1.91
C THR A 99 -11.67 -9.90 1.31
N THR A 100 -10.83 -10.61 2.07
CA THR A 100 -9.59 -11.21 1.57
C THR A 100 -9.81 -12.22 0.43
N ALA A 101 -11.06 -12.71 0.27
CA ALA A 101 -11.42 -13.59 -0.84
C ALA A 101 -11.22 -12.94 -2.23
N ILE A 102 -11.25 -11.58 -2.31
CA ILE A 102 -10.94 -10.82 -3.53
C ILE A 102 -9.46 -11.01 -3.86
N LYS A 103 -8.55 -10.74 -2.90
CA LYS A 103 -7.11 -10.96 -3.08
C LYS A 103 -6.79 -12.41 -3.46
N ASN A 104 -7.50 -13.36 -2.83
CA ASN A 104 -7.29 -14.78 -3.10
C ASN A 104 -7.82 -15.25 -4.46
N ALA A 105 -8.66 -14.45 -5.11
CA ALA A 105 -9.24 -14.77 -6.41
C ALA A 105 -8.30 -14.46 -7.60
N VAL A 106 -7.29 -13.62 -7.40
CA VAL A 106 -6.36 -13.14 -8.43
C VAL A 106 -4.94 -13.70 -8.23
N ASP A 107 -4.13 -13.64 -9.26
CA ASP A 107 -2.75 -14.16 -9.21
C ASP A 107 -1.82 -13.20 -8.48
N GLU A 108 -1.99 -11.90 -8.70
CA GLU A 108 -1.21 -10.85 -8.05
C GLU A 108 -2.11 -9.77 -7.46
N THR A 109 -1.63 -9.13 -6.40
CA THR A 109 -2.24 -7.95 -5.81
C THR A 109 -1.20 -6.85 -5.69
N TRP A 110 -1.46 -5.71 -6.29
CA TRP A 110 -0.60 -4.55 -6.26
C TRP A 110 -1.27 -3.44 -5.46
N ASN A 111 -0.53 -2.82 -4.57
CA ASN A 111 -0.99 -1.66 -3.82
C ASN A 111 -0.31 -0.41 -4.36
N MET A 112 -1.10 0.52 -4.87
CA MET A 112 -0.61 1.79 -5.39
C MET A 112 -0.90 2.90 -4.38
N LYS A 113 0.15 3.57 -3.93
CA LYS A 113 0.09 4.68 -2.98
C LYS A 113 0.58 5.97 -3.60
N LYS A 114 -0.15 7.07 -3.35
CA LYS A 114 0.39 8.41 -3.55
C LYS A 114 1.43 8.67 -2.46
N LEU A 115 2.63 9.09 -2.84
CA LEU A 115 3.63 9.53 -1.87
C LEU A 115 3.23 10.88 -1.28
N SER A 116 3.52 11.08 0.01
CA SER A 116 3.47 12.42 0.59
C SER A 116 4.54 13.30 -0.06
N MET A 117 4.39 14.63 0.03
CA MET A 117 5.42 15.54 -0.49
C MET A 117 6.78 15.32 0.18
N ASN A 118 6.79 15.03 1.49
CA ASN A 118 8.01 14.76 2.23
C ASN A 118 8.65 13.44 1.80
N ASP A 119 7.86 12.34 1.70
CA ASP A 119 8.38 11.05 1.24
C ASP A 119 8.93 11.14 -0.19
N ALA A 120 8.24 11.87 -1.07
CA ALA A 120 8.71 12.07 -2.43
C ALA A 120 10.03 12.87 -2.47
N ALA A 121 10.14 13.95 -1.68
CA ALA A 121 11.34 14.76 -1.59
C ALA A 121 12.53 13.97 -1.01
N GLU A 122 12.32 13.18 0.05
CA GLU A 122 13.35 12.31 0.64
C GLU A 122 13.88 11.27 -0.36
N MET A 123 13.03 10.81 -1.27
CA MET A 123 13.41 9.87 -2.35
C MET A 123 13.92 10.57 -3.62
N GLY A 124 14.00 11.90 -3.66
CA GLY A 124 14.33 12.66 -4.87
C GLY A 124 13.27 12.54 -5.97
N LEU A 125 12.01 12.27 -5.60
CA LEU A 125 10.90 12.04 -6.50
C LEU A 125 9.97 13.25 -6.60
N THR A 126 9.13 13.27 -7.63
CA THR A 126 8.13 14.32 -7.85
C THR A 126 6.77 13.97 -7.21
N ALA A 127 5.92 14.96 -7.01
CA ALA A 127 4.54 14.77 -6.55
C ALA A 127 3.68 13.89 -7.50
N ASN A 128 4.13 13.70 -8.75
CA ASN A 128 3.49 12.84 -9.75
C ASN A 128 3.90 11.37 -9.63
N SER A 129 4.76 11.04 -8.67
CA SER A 129 5.21 9.67 -8.43
C SER A 129 4.23 8.90 -7.55
N ARG A 130 4.15 7.61 -7.80
CA ARG A 130 3.35 6.64 -7.04
C ARG A 130 4.24 5.47 -6.65
N LEU A 131 4.15 5.06 -5.41
CA LEU A 131 4.75 3.80 -4.95
C LEU A 131 3.79 2.66 -5.27
N VAL A 132 4.26 1.66 -5.98
CA VAL A 132 3.56 0.41 -6.23
C VAL A 132 4.28 -0.70 -5.50
N SER A 133 3.56 -1.45 -4.68
CA SER A 133 4.07 -2.61 -3.93
C SER A 133 3.30 -3.85 -4.31
N VAL A 134 3.99 -4.93 -4.61
CA VAL A 134 3.37 -6.26 -4.83
C VAL A 134 3.10 -6.88 -3.46
N GLU A 135 1.82 -6.94 -3.07
CA GLU A 135 1.40 -7.46 -1.76
C GLU A 135 1.16 -8.98 -1.78
N LYS A 136 0.93 -9.53 -2.95
CA LYS A 136 0.76 -10.95 -3.19
C LYS A 136 1.21 -11.27 -4.61
N SER A 137 1.93 -12.36 -4.79
CA SER A 137 2.27 -12.93 -6.10
C SER A 137 2.27 -14.45 -6.01
N ARG A 138 1.84 -15.11 -7.11
CA ARG A 138 2.04 -16.55 -7.29
C ARG A 138 3.36 -16.89 -7.98
N GLU A 139 4.12 -15.86 -8.39
CA GLU A 139 5.38 -15.97 -9.12
C GLU A 139 6.56 -15.41 -8.31
N ASP A 140 6.52 -15.51 -6.98
CA ASP A 140 7.57 -15.07 -6.04
C ASP A 140 8.02 -13.61 -6.19
N ARG A 141 7.10 -12.75 -6.65
CA ARG A 141 7.33 -11.28 -6.75
C ARG A 141 6.80 -10.49 -5.56
N GLU A 142 6.35 -11.17 -4.51
CA GLU A 142 5.85 -10.55 -3.29
C GLU A 142 6.95 -9.71 -2.64
N GLY A 143 6.60 -8.50 -2.20
CA GLY A 143 7.56 -7.53 -1.65
C GLY A 143 8.26 -6.66 -2.70
N LEU A 144 8.15 -6.94 -4.00
CA LEU A 144 8.69 -6.05 -5.04
C LEU A 144 8.05 -4.66 -4.93
N ARG A 145 8.89 -3.63 -4.98
CA ARG A 145 8.47 -2.23 -4.90
C ARG A 145 8.99 -1.44 -6.09
N MET A 146 8.12 -0.63 -6.68
CA MET A 146 8.42 0.16 -7.87
C MET A 146 7.89 1.58 -7.71
N ILE A 147 8.55 2.53 -8.35
CA ILE A 147 8.09 3.90 -8.48
C ILE A 147 7.56 4.10 -9.91
N PHE A 148 6.31 4.53 -10.00
CA PHE A 148 5.67 4.94 -11.25
C PHE A 148 5.58 6.46 -11.24
N THR A 149 6.27 7.12 -12.16
CA THR A 149 6.27 8.57 -12.29
C THR A 149 5.57 8.98 -13.58
N LEU A 150 4.49 9.74 -13.46
CA LEU A 150 3.81 10.31 -14.62
C LEU A 150 4.65 11.45 -15.19
N LEU A 151 5.01 11.33 -16.46
CA LEU A 151 5.78 12.31 -17.22
C LEU A 151 4.86 13.36 -17.90
N PRO A 152 5.40 14.52 -18.32
CA PRO A 152 4.61 15.58 -18.96
C PRO A 152 3.89 15.16 -20.25
N ASP A 153 4.41 14.16 -20.95
CA ASP A 153 3.83 13.57 -22.17
C ASP A 153 2.76 12.51 -21.90
N TYR A 154 2.35 12.37 -20.62
CA TYR A 154 1.39 11.37 -20.13
C TYR A 154 1.86 9.92 -20.23
N THR A 155 3.14 9.68 -20.47
CA THR A 155 3.75 8.37 -20.29
C THR A 155 4.18 8.15 -18.84
N TYR A 156 4.55 6.91 -18.49
CA TYR A 156 5.09 6.58 -17.19
C TYR A 156 6.54 6.11 -17.30
N SER A 157 7.42 6.67 -16.48
CA SER A 157 8.67 6.01 -16.16
C SER A 157 8.46 5.05 -14.98
N ILE A 158 9.10 3.88 -15.05
CA ILE A 158 9.05 2.87 -14.00
C ILE A 158 10.47 2.61 -13.56
N SER A 159 10.73 2.71 -12.26
CA SER A 159 12.02 2.40 -11.66
C SER A 159 11.82 1.55 -10.40
N PRO A 160 12.82 0.74 -9.99
CA PRO A 160 12.80 0.14 -8.67
C PRO A 160 12.62 1.24 -7.62
N ALA A 161 11.82 0.96 -6.60
CA ALA A 161 11.80 1.85 -5.45
C ALA A 161 13.18 1.82 -4.80
N PRO A 162 13.76 2.97 -4.40
CA PRO A 162 14.99 2.96 -3.64
C PRO A 162 14.80 2.04 -2.43
N ASP A 163 15.81 1.22 -2.17
CA ASP A 163 15.85 0.48 -0.93
C ASP A 163 15.81 1.51 0.18
N ARG A 164 14.64 1.71 0.77
CA ARG A 164 14.62 2.28 2.10
C ARG A 164 15.40 1.28 2.92
N THR A 165 16.58 1.69 3.38
CA THR A 165 17.22 1.04 4.52
C THR A 165 16.10 0.81 5.51
N GLU A 166 15.66 -0.43 5.60
CA GLU A 166 14.56 -0.96 6.38
C GLU A 166 13.74 0.12 7.10
N GLU A 167 12.74 0.72 6.40
CA GLU A 167 11.63 1.25 7.17
C GLU A 167 11.02 0.04 7.85
N VAL A 168 11.47 -0.14 9.04
CA VAL A 168 10.86 -1.07 9.95
C VAL A 168 9.38 -0.81 9.88
N VAL A 169 8.65 -1.78 9.36
CA VAL A 169 7.18 -1.76 9.35
C VAL A 169 6.77 -1.83 10.81
N ILE A 170 6.73 -0.66 11.43
CA ILE A 170 6.16 -0.54 12.77
C ILE A 170 4.67 -0.73 12.53
N ASP A 171 4.21 -1.91 12.89
CA ASP A 171 2.79 -2.25 12.83
C ASP A 171 1.99 -1.19 13.59
N THR A 172 1.31 -0.30 12.85
CA THR A 172 0.65 0.91 13.37
C THR A 172 1.55 1.84 14.22
N PRO A 173 2.48 2.60 13.61
CA PRO A 173 3.26 3.58 14.36
C PRO A 173 2.34 4.72 14.82
N ASN A 174 2.22 4.91 16.12
CA ASN A 174 1.69 6.18 16.58
C ASN A 174 2.77 7.27 16.34
N LYS A 175 2.34 8.53 16.30
CA LYS A 175 3.25 9.67 16.06
C LYS A 175 4.47 9.63 16.98
N HIS A 176 4.29 9.27 18.25
CA HIS A 176 5.36 9.22 19.25
C HIS A 176 6.40 8.16 18.97
N THR A 177 6.00 6.98 18.46
CA THR A 177 6.94 5.91 18.10
C THR A 177 7.89 6.36 16.99
N LEU A 178 7.36 7.07 15.98
CA LEU A 178 8.18 7.61 14.88
C LEU A 178 9.10 8.73 15.35
N ASP A 179 8.60 9.65 16.17
CA ASP A 179 9.39 10.77 16.69
C ASP A 179 10.54 10.28 17.58
N ILE A 180 10.30 9.25 18.43
CA ILE A 180 11.34 8.60 19.25
C ILE A 180 12.39 7.95 18.36
N LEU A 181 11.97 7.17 17.36
CA LEU A 181 12.90 6.48 16.47
C LEU A 181 13.76 7.46 15.66
N ARG A 182 13.15 8.54 15.16
CA ARG A 182 13.90 9.61 14.46
C ARG A 182 14.94 10.26 15.37
N LEU A 183 14.54 10.61 16.60
CA LEU A 183 15.44 11.22 17.58
C LEU A 183 16.63 10.30 17.92
N MET A 184 16.37 9.00 18.14
CA MET A 184 17.43 8.03 18.44
C MET A 184 18.37 7.77 17.26
N ARG A 185 17.90 7.92 16.03
CA ARG A 185 18.75 7.83 14.82
C ARG A 185 19.59 9.05 14.57
N THR A 186 19.11 10.23 14.97
CA THR A 186 19.85 11.49 14.78
C THR A 186 20.85 11.76 15.89
N GLU A 187 20.58 11.30 17.09
CA GLU A 187 21.43 11.50 18.25
C GLU A 187 21.96 10.16 18.78
N THR A 188 23.27 10.04 18.81
CA THR A 188 23.98 8.78 19.18
C THR A 188 24.06 8.50 20.69
N LYS A 189 23.46 9.36 21.52
CA LYS A 189 23.46 9.20 22.99
C LYS A 189 22.36 8.21 23.43
N PRO A 190 22.56 7.51 24.57
CA PRO A 190 21.51 6.72 25.20
C PRO A 190 20.40 7.62 25.76
N TRP A 191 19.15 7.19 25.60
CA TRP A 191 17.97 7.94 26.04
C TRP A 191 17.21 7.21 27.14
N CYS A 192 16.79 7.92 28.17
CA CYS A 192 15.85 7.36 29.15
C CYS A 192 14.45 7.98 28.99
N VAL A 193 13.44 7.36 29.60
CA VAL A 193 12.04 7.83 29.54
C VAL A 193 11.92 9.29 30.01
N LYS A 194 12.71 9.71 31.01
CA LYS A 194 12.69 11.09 31.52
C LYS A 194 13.16 12.08 30.47
N ASP A 195 14.27 11.78 29.80
CA ASP A 195 14.86 12.65 28.77
C ASP A 195 13.89 12.79 27.60
N LEU A 196 13.23 11.71 27.19
CA LEU A 196 12.25 11.73 26.12
C LEU A 196 10.96 12.49 26.48
N VAL A 197 10.55 12.48 27.74
CA VAL A 197 9.40 13.28 28.23
C VAL A 197 9.72 14.77 28.22
N GLU A 198 10.95 15.13 28.55
CA GLU A 198 11.41 16.51 28.61
C GLU A 198 11.82 17.08 27.22
N HIS A 199 11.94 16.23 26.20
CA HIS A 199 12.38 16.65 24.89
C HIS A 199 11.26 17.33 24.08
N ASP A 200 11.55 18.47 23.46
CA ASP A 200 10.57 19.34 22.77
C ASP A 200 9.80 18.62 21.64
N THR A 201 10.47 17.74 20.89
CA THR A 201 9.86 17.02 19.75
C THR A 201 9.01 15.83 20.16
N VAL A 202 9.28 15.22 21.32
CA VAL A 202 8.63 13.98 21.79
C VAL A 202 7.77 14.26 23.01
N GLY A 203 8.09 15.29 23.80
CA GLY A 203 7.64 15.48 25.17
C GLY A 203 6.27 16.10 25.38
N GLY A 204 5.89 16.09 26.66
CA GLY A 204 4.67 16.65 27.24
C GLY A 204 4.17 15.74 28.37
N SER A 205 3.78 16.35 29.52
CA SER A 205 3.48 15.66 30.79
C SER A 205 2.42 14.54 30.69
N HIS A 206 1.50 14.61 29.74
CA HIS A 206 0.47 13.59 29.54
C HIS A 206 0.92 12.37 28.73
N ARG A 207 2.18 12.33 28.31
CA ARG A 207 2.68 11.38 27.29
C ARG A 207 3.60 10.29 27.84
N LYS A 208 3.97 10.31 29.12
CA LYS A 208 4.89 9.33 29.70
C LYS A 208 4.48 7.88 29.42
N ARG A 209 3.17 7.54 29.54
CA ARG A 209 2.66 6.20 29.26
C ARG A 209 2.78 5.85 27.77
N ALA A 210 2.51 6.81 26.89
CA ALA A 210 2.64 6.62 25.45
C ALA A 210 4.09 6.40 25.02
N ILE A 211 5.04 7.13 25.63
CA ILE A 211 6.49 6.97 25.41
C ILE A 211 6.94 5.57 25.87
N ILE A 212 6.55 5.14 27.07
CA ILE A 212 6.88 3.80 27.58
C ILE A 212 6.32 2.71 26.65
N TYR A 213 5.06 2.85 26.23
CA TYR A 213 4.44 1.92 25.28
C TYR A 213 5.21 1.88 23.95
N SER A 214 5.62 3.04 23.43
CA SER A 214 6.38 3.14 22.17
C SER A 214 7.77 2.52 22.30
N LEU A 215 8.48 2.74 23.41
CA LEU A 215 9.77 2.13 23.67
C LEU A 215 9.68 0.61 23.75
N ASN A 216 8.75 0.07 24.53
CA ASN A 216 8.54 -1.37 24.63
C ASN A 216 8.25 -1.97 23.24
N LYS A 217 7.43 -1.32 22.44
CA LYS A 217 7.12 -1.75 21.07
C LYS A 217 8.34 -1.74 20.15
N LEU A 218 9.20 -0.72 20.26
CA LEU A 218 10.45 -0.63 19.50
C LEU A 218 11.46 -1.68 19.94
N GLU A 219 11.53 -1.96 21.25
CA GLU A 219 12.37 -3.01 21.82
C GLU A 219 11.91 -4.41 21.37
N ASP A 220 10.60 -4.71 21.44
CA ASP A 220 10.00 -5.97 20.96
C ASP A 220 10.30 -6.22 19.47
N GLN A 221 10.37 -5.14 18.69
CA GLN A 221 10.69 -5.17 17.26
C GLN A 221 12.21 -5.16 17.00
N LYS A 222 13.05 -5.19 18.04
CA LYS A 222 14.53 -5.14 17.94
C LYS A 222 15.08 -3.90 17.21
N LEU A 223 14.38 -2.78 17.29
CA LEU A 223 14.74 -1.52 16.66
C LEU A 223 15.57 -0.62 17.53
N ILE A 224 15.45 -0.83 18.83
CA ILE A 224 16.24 -0.23 19.89
C ILE A 224 16.64 -1.34 20.85
N GLU A 225 17.71 -1.13 21.56
CA GLU A 225 18.19 -2.03 22.60
C GLU A 225 18.34 -1.31 23.93
N GLU A 226 18.06 -2.02 25.03
CA GLU A 226 18.36 -1.55 26.36
C GLU A 226 19.88 -1.54 26.54
N VAL A 227 20.45 -0.42 26.92
CA VAL A 227 21.90 -0.27 27.13
C VAL A 227 22.23 0.04 28.58
N ASP A 228 23.26 -0.60 29.11
CA ASP A 228 23.78 -0.30 30.43
C ASP A 228 24.59 1.00 30.40
N VAL A 229 24.09 2.02 31.10
CA VAL A 229 24.82 3.27 31.29
C VAL A 229 25.44 3.28 32.70
N PRO A 230 26.74 3.57 32.84
CA PRO A 230 27.39 3.63 34.13
C PRO A 230 26.65 4.61 35.06
N LYS A 231 26.26 4.13 36.26
CA LYS A 231 25.49 4.94 37.23
C LYS A 231 26.33 6.11 37.72
N THR A 232 26.02 7.31 37.26
CA THR A 232 26.36 8.49 38.03
C THR A 232 25.54 8.47 39.31
N LYS A 233 26.21 8.56 40.47
CA LYS A 233 25.61 8.45 41.81
C LYS A 233 24.39 9.37 41.92
N SER A 234 23.19 8.82 41.81
CA SER A 234 21.93 9.49 42.12
C SER A 234 21.28 8.84 43.33
N ARG A 235 20.77 9.68 44.23
CA ARG A 235 20.11 9.31 45.48
C ARG A 235 18.91 8.40 45.19
N GLY A 236 18.90 7.17 45.73
CA GLY A 236 17.76 6.31 46.07
C GLY A 236 16.52 6.32 45.15
N GLY A 237 16.63 5.75 43.92
CA GLY A 237 15.50 5.47 43.04
C GLY A 237 15.72 4.18 42.25
N ARG A 238 14.66 3.56 41.68
CA ARG A 238 14.83 2.46 40.73
C ARG A 238 15.70 2.90 39.56
N PRO A 239 16.67 2.07 39.12
CA PRO A 239 17.51 2.40 37.97
C PRO A 239 16.64 2.71 36.74
N SER A 240 16.93 3.81 36.06
CA SER A 240 16.28 4.13 34.79
C SER A 240 16.83 3.20 33.71
N LYS A 241 15.94 2.66 32.89
CA LYS A 241 16.33 1.93 31.66
C LYS A 241 16.77 2.95 30.61
N PHE A 242 17.86 2.68 29.90
CA PHE A 242 18.35 3.47 28.78
C PHE A 242 18.24 2.67 27.49
N TYR A 243 17.97 3.33 26.40
CA TYR A 243 17.77 2.75 25.09
C TYR A 243 18.64 3.45 24.04
N LYS A 244 19.08 2.70 23.04
CA LYS A 244 19.86 3.19 21.90
C LYS A 244 19.37 2.58 20.60
#